data_c95bae769c3f2542dd6591bde0fd1f4d
#
_entry.id   c95bae769c3f2542dd6591bde0fd1f4d
#
_cell.length_a   1.000
_cell.length_b   1.000
_cell.length_c   1.000
_cell.angle_alpha   90.00
_cell.angle_beta   90.00
_cell.angle_gamma   90.00
#
_symmetry.space_group_name_H-M   'P 1'
#
loop_
_entity.id
_entity.type
_entity.pdbx_description
1 polymer ?
#
loop_
_entity_poly.entity_id
_entity_poly.type
_entity_poly.pdbx_seq_one_letter_code
_entity_poly.pdbx_strand_id
1 'polypeptide(L)'
;MNDPKLPGLVRALDTAAMRTLFAATLGRGLNQEEKFFSALRCRVLKHAPGKRCVIAYELDGESRRLIGKIYRKNRGESIFSNWRQLWQCACENEARTGEPLGMPEPLAYFPELGMVLQSAVSGWPLVEMSAYADRQVAMRSIARNLATLHGLPAAVGEKKTFTDHLKKYCHPGPQVLLDACPELAPLVEMILRGLTVDESLSPACPVHGDLNLAQIFITAERAWFVDFDGLCLTAPALDIGNLLVTLQVHYGTDYESLAEIFLEEYKARRSLRMLTGLRTYQAFAYLRRAMICTRAPAVPAWRQQVRQLLEAGSSFLEK
;
A
#
# COMPACT_ATOMS: atom_id res chain seq x y z
N MET A 1 15.11 -22.46 0.05
CA MET A 1 14.24 -21.83 -0.98
C MET A 1 15.16 -21.15 -2.00
N ASN A 2 15.03 -21.45 -3.28
CA ASN A 2 15.84 -20.84 -4.35
C ASN A 2 14.91 -20.19 -5.38
N ASP A 3 15.26 -18.95 -5.78
CA ASP A 3 14.54 -18.21 -6.83
C ASP A 3 15.57 -17.52 -7.72
N PRO A 4 15.79 -18.01 -8.97
CA PRO A 4 16.83 -17.47 -9.85
C PRO A 4 16.68 -15.98 -10.19
N LYS A 5 15.45 -15.44 -10.06
CA LYS A 5 15.19 -14.01 -10.28
C LYS A 5 15.34 -13.15 -9.02
N LEU A 6 15.59 -13.79 -7.87
CA LEU A 6 15.86 -13.15 -6.58
C LEU A 6 17.17 -13.74 -6.00
N PRO A 7 18.33 -13.47 -6.60
CA PRO A 7 19.59 -14.15 -6.26
C PRO A 7 20.02 -13.94 -4.81
N GLY A 8 19.65 -12.83 -4.18
CA GLY A 8 19.92 -12.56 -2.77
C GLY A 8 19.09 -13.38 -1.78
N LEU A 9 18.05 -14.10 -2.23
CA LEU A 9 17.09 -14.79 -1.35
C LEU A 9 17.76 -15.87 -0.49
N VAL A 10 18.63 -16.68 -1.06
CA VAL A 10 19.33 -17.76 -0.31
C VAL A 10 20.13 -17.19 0.84
N ARG A 11 20.91 -16.13 0.59
CA ARG A 11 21.70 -15.45 1.62
C ARG A 11 20.84 -14.73 2.65
N ALA A 12 19.73 -14.13 2.23
CA ALA A 12 18.78 -13.47 3.13
C ALA A 12 18.05 -14.44 4.07
N LEU A 13 18.01 -15.73 3.76
CA LEU A 13 17.48 -16.78 4.62
C LEU A 13 18.55 -17.45 5.51
N ASP A 14 19.83 -17.13 5.29
CA ASP A 14 20.91 -17.56 6.15
C ASP A 14 21.02 -16.62 7.37
N THR A 15 20.54 -17.10 8.51
CA THR A 15 20.51 -16.30 9.75
C THR A 15 21.91 -15.93 10.26
N ALA A 16 22.96 -16.74 10.00
CA ALA A 16 24.32 -16.41 10.38
C ALA A 16 24.86 -15.26 9.52
N ALA A 17 24.67 -15.34 8.20
CA ALA A 17 25.07 -14.27 7.28
C ALA A 17 24.31 -12.96 7.58
N MET A 18 22.99 -13.05 7.86
CA MET A 18 22.18 -11.87 8.18
C MET A 18 22.51 -11.25 9.53
N ARG A 19 22.90 -12.06 10.52
CA ARG A 19 23.37 -11.58 11.81
C ARG A 19 24.58 -10.66 11.66
N THR A 20 25.60 -11.14 10.95
CA THR A 20 26.81 -10.35 10.67
C THR A 20 26.48 -9.07 9.91
N LEU A 21 25.62 -9.15 8.90
CA LEU A 21 25.22 -8.01 8.09
C LEU A 21 24.47 -6.96 8.92
N PHE A 22 23.52 -7.38 9.73
CA PHE A 22 22.72 -6.47 10.59
C PHE A 22 23.58 -5.84 11.68
N ALA A 23 24.47 -6.60 12.33
CA ALA A 23 25.40 -6.06 13.33
C ALA A 23 26.31 -4.98 12.73
N ALA A 24 26.85 -5.22 11.54
CA ALA A 24 27.70 -4.25 10.85
C ALA A 24 26.96 -2.97 10.42
N THR A 25 25.69 -3.09 10.04
CA THR A 25 24.92 -1.99 9.45
C THR A 25 24.10 -1.20 10.50
N LEU A 26 23.45 -1.90 11.42
CA LEU A 26 22.52 -1.31 12.39
C LEU A 26 23.17 -1.10 13.76
N GLY A 27 24.24 -1.86 14.09
CA GLY A 27 24.90 -1.81 15.40
C GLY A 27 25.44 -0.43 15.77
N ARG A 28 25.93 0.33 14.79
CA ARG A 28 26.45 1.70 15.00
C ARG A 28 25.36 2.73 15.33
N GLY A 29 24.14 2.52 14.83
CA GLY A 29 23.02 3.46 15.02
C GLY A 29 22.15 3.14 16.24
N LEU A 30 22.17 1.90 16.73
CA LEU A 30 21.30 1.43 17.79
C LEU A 30 21.99 1.35 19.17
N ASN A 31 23.29 1.69 19.27
CA ASN A 31 24.11 1.48 20.47
C ASN A 31 24.00 0.04 21.03
N GLN A 32 23.82 -0.95 20.13
CA GLN A 32 23.52 -2.33 20.50
C GLN A 32 24.65 -3.26 20.08
N GLU A 33 25.19 -3.97 21.07
CA GLU A 33 26.23 -4.96 20.89
C GLU A 33 25.80 -6.16 20.01
N GLU A 34 26.75 -6.90 19.45
CA GLU A 34 26.54 -8.15 18.68
C GLU A 34 25.57 -9.14 19.35
N LYS A 35 25.48 -9.11 20.68
CA LYS A 35 24.54 -9.92 21.47
C LYS A 35 23.09 -9.74 21.08
N PHE A 36 22.70 -8.55 20.60
CA PHE A 36 21.32 -8.26 20.21
C PHE A 36 20.83 -9.08 19.01
N PHE A 37 21.75 -9.49 18.14
CA PHE A 37 21.43 -10.33 16.98
C PHE A 37 21.73 -11.82 17.21
N SER A 38 22.11 -12.23 18.44
CA SER A 38 22.58 -13.59 18.74
C SER A 38 21.54 -14.68 18.44
N ALA A 39 20.25 -14.39 18.69
CA ALA A 39 19.13 -15.32 18.49
C ALA A 39 18.28 -14.98 17.27
N LEU A 40 18.89 -14.39 16.21
CA LEU A 40 18.15 -14.05 14.99
C LEU A 40 17.49 -15.28 14.37
N ARG A 41 16.17 -15.20 14.16
CA ARG A 41 15.37 -16.15 13.40
C ARG A 41 14.78 -15.45 12.18
N CYS A 42 14.55 -16.20 11.10
CA CYS A 42 13.89 -15.67 9.95
C CYS A 42 12.70 -16.55 9.52
N ARG A 43 11.63 -15.90 9.02
CA ARG A 43 10.45 -16.56 8.49
C ARG A 43 9.98 -15.87 7.24
N VAL A 44 9.73 -16.61 6.17
CA VAL A 44 9.13 -16.07 4.95
C VAL A 44 7.65 -15.76 5.23
N LEU A 45 7.27 -14.50 5.08
CA LEU A 45 5.88 -14.06 5.21
C LEU A 45 5.13 -14.20 3.89
N LYS A 46 5.81 -13.85 2.77
CA LYS A 46 5.22 -13.90 1.44
C LYS A 46 6.31 -14.11 0.40
N HIS A 47 6.07 -15.03 -0.53
CA HIS A 47 6.92 -15.22 -1.70
C HIS A 47 6.05 -15.15 -2.96
N ALA A 48 6.38 -14.22 -3.83
CA ALA A 48 5.85 -14.13 -5.19
C ALA A 48 6.99 -14.50 -6.14
N PRO A 49 7.02 -15.76 -6.67
CA PRO A 49 8.14 -16.26 -7.45
C PRO A 49 8.55 -15.34 -8.59
N GLY A 50 9.83 -15.06 -8.70
CA GLY A 50 10.42 -14.18 -9.71
C GLY A 50 10.05 -12.70 -9.60
N LYS A 51 9.36 -12.28 -8.55
CA LYS A 51 8.93 -10.90 -8.34
C LYS A 51 9.48 -10.29 -7.06
N ARG A 52 9.13 -10.87 -5.91
CA ARG A 52 9.55 -10.38 -4.58
C ARG A 52 9.41 -11.46 -3.51
N CYS A 53 10.19 -11.32 -2.42
CA CYS A 53 10.04 -12.11 -1.20
C CYS A 53 10.01 -11.17 0.01
N VAL A 54 9.13 -11.43 0.99
CA VAL A 54 9.03 -10.70 2.25
C VAL A 54 9.40 -11.65 3.38
N ILE A 55 10.35 -11.25 4.21
CA ILE A 55 10.94 -12.04 5.29
C ILE A 55 10.79 -11.26 6.58
N ALA A 56 10.27 -11.90 7.62
CA ALA A 56 10.35 -11.39 8.98
C ALA A 56 11.64 -11.91 9.62
N TYR A 57 12.37 -11.02 10.27
CA TYR A 57 13.52 -11.32 11.12
C TYR A 57 13.14 -11.02 12.56
N GLU A 58 13.15 -12.04 13.39
CA GLU A 58 12.84 -11.96 14.81
C GLU A 58 14.14 -11.88 15.58
N LEU A 59 14.32 -10.80 16.33
CA LEU A 59 15.46 -10.56 17.20
C LEU A 59 15.15 -11.11 18.60
N ASP A 60 16.17 -11.21 19.45
CA ASP A 60 16.05 -11.81 20.77
C ASP A 60 14.85 -11.23 21.58
N GLY A 61 13.91 -12.12 21.92
CA GLY A 61 12.63 -11.75 22.53
C GLY A 61 11.61 -11.17 21.52
N GLU A 62 10.38 -11.60 21.57
CA GLU A 62 9.29 -11.26 20.61
C GLU A 62 9.03 -9.76 20.36
N SER A 63 9.72 -8.87 21.07
CA SER A 63 9.47 -7.44 21.09
C SER A 63 10.03 -6.67 19.90
N ARG A 64 10.98 -7.21 19.15
CA ARG A 64 11.60 -6.49 18.01
C ARG A 64 11.67 -7.37 16.77
N ARG A 65 10.93 -6.95 15.76
CA ARG A 65 10.92 -7.58 14.44
C ARG A 65 11.41 -6.59 13.39
N LEU A 66 12.12 -7.11 12.40
CA LEU A 66 12.49 -6.40 11.19
C LEU A 66 11.84 -7.09 10.00
N ILE A 67 11.52 -6.33 8.97
CA ILE A 67 10.94 -6.86 7.73
C ILE A 67 11.91 -6.58 6.59
N GLY A 68 12.43 -7.64 5.98
CA GLY A 68 13.21 -7.57 4.75
C GLY A 68 12.34 -7.83 3.53
N LYS A 69 12.42 -6.96 2.53
CA LYS A 69 11.73 -7.13 1.24
C LYS A 69 12.77 -7.22 0.13
N ILE A 70 12.87 -8.39 -0.50
CA ILE A 70 13.76 -8.62 -1.63
C ILE A 70 12.99 -8.39 -2.91
N TYR A 71 13.58 -7.60 -3.80
CA TYR A 71 13.00 -7.25 -5.09
C TYR A 71 13.80 -7.80 -6.25
N ARG A 72 13.11 -8.04 -7.33
CA ARG A 72 13.75 -8.36 -8.61
C ARG A 72 14.51 -7.15 -9.13
N LYS A 73 15.77 -7.33 -9.56
CA LYS A 73 16.66 -6.29 -10.11
C LYS A 73 16.89 -5.14 -9.09
N ASN A 74 17.28 -3.96 -9.57
CA ASN A 74 17.61 -2.79 -8.76
C ASN A 74 16.37 -2.00 -8.26
N ARG A 75 15.18 -2.59 -8.31
CA ARG A 75 13.95 -1.91 -7.89
C ARG A 75 13.95 -1.50 -6.41
N GLY A 76 14.65 -2.24 -5.56
CA GLY A 76 14.74 -1.97 -4.13
C GLY A 76 15.41 -0.63 -3.80
N GLU A 77 16.40 -0.23 -4.59
CA GLU A 77 17.15 1.01 -4.37
C GLU A 77 16.26 2.26 -4.51
N SER A 78 15.52 2.35 -5.61
CA SER A 78 14.61 3.49 -5.83
C SER A 78 13.46 3.53 -4.81
N ILE A 79 12.92 2.37 -4.42
CA ILE A 79 11.90 2.28 -3.37
C ILE A 79 12.47 2.77 -2.04
N PHE A 80 13.67 2.30 -1.66
CA PHE A 80 14.31 2.72 -0.42
C PHE A 80 14.62 4.21 -0.39
N SER A 81 15.17 4.76 -1.47
CA SER A 81 15.51 6.19 -1.57
C SER A 81 14.26 7.07 -1.40
N ASN A 82 13.18 6.77 -2.14
CA ASN A 82 11.93 7.52 -2.05
C ASN A 82 11.30 7.41 -0.65
N TRP A 83 11.30 6.20 -0.09
CA TRP A 83 10.73 5.96 1.23
C TRP A 83 11.53 6.64 2.34
N ARG A 84 12.87 6.62 2.26
CA ARG A 84 13.74 7.33 3.20
C ARG A 84 13.52 8.84 3.18
N GLN A 85 13.35 9.41 1.98
CA GLN A 85 13.02 10.83 1.83
C GLN A 85 11.66 11.16 2.44
N LEU A 86 10.64 10.32 2.22
CA LEU A 86 9.33 10.48 2.84
C LEU A 86 9.43 10.39 4.37
N TRP A 87 10.17 9.42 4.88
CA TRP A 87 10.40 9.24 6.32
C TRP A 87 11.03 10.47 6.96
N GLN A 88 12.08 11.01 6.36
CA GLN A 88 12.73 12.23 6.86
C GLN A 88 11.74 13.40 6.90
N CYS A 89 11.00 13.62 5.83
CA CYS A 89 9.99 14.66 5.77
C CYS A 89 8.86 14.46 6.81
N ALA A 90 8.48 13.21 7.08
CA ALA A 90 7.49 12.88 8.10
C ALA A 90 8.02 13.18 9.51
N CYS A 91 9.27 12.86 9.84
CA CYS A 91 9.90 13.18 11.11
C CYS A 91 10.02 14.71 11.33
N GLU A 92 10.39 15.47 10.30
CA GLU A 92 10.44 16.93 10.35
C GLU A 92 9.03 17.54 10.57
N ASN A 93 8.01 16.98 9.90
CA ASN A 93 6.63 17.39 10.08
C ASN A 93 6.14 17.10 11.50
N GLU A 94 6.41 15.92 12.03
CA GLU A 94 6.06 15.53 13.40
C GLU A 94 6.71 16.45 14.42
N ALA A 95 8.00 16.76 14.28
CA ALA A 95 8.72 17.69 15.15
C ALA A 95 8.10 19.11 15.17
N ARG A 96 7.52 19.53 14.03
CA ARG A 96 6.91 20.84 13.87
C ARG A 96 5.44 20.90 14.32
N THR A 97 4.67 19.86 14.08
CA THR A 97 3.20 19.85 14.25
C THR A 97 2.71 18.95 15.37
N GLY A 98 3.55 18.04 15.86
CA GLY A 98 3.14 16.99 16.79
C GLY A 98 2.31 15.87 16.14
N GLU A 99 2.12 15.90 14.80
CA GLU A 99 1.32 14.92 14.08
C GLU A 99 2.23 13.88 13.38
N PRO A 100 2.40 12.68 13.96
CA PRO A 100 3.22 11.63 13.35
C PRO A 100 2.52 10.96 12.18
N LEU A 101 3.31 10.55 11.19
CA LEU A 101 2.86 9.64 10.14
C LEU A 101 3.12 8.19 10.56
N GLY A 102 2.05 7.39 10.67
CA GLY A 102 2.15 5.96 10.97
C GLY A 102 2.65 5.18 9.75
N MET A 103 3.97 4.99 9.68
CA MET A 103 4.64 4.21 8.64
C MET A 103 5.88 3.52 9.22
N PRO A 104 6.30 2.34 8.71
CA PRO A 104 7.55 1.71 9.14
C PRO A 104 8.76 2.56 8.80
N GLU A 105 9.77 2.54 9.65
CA GLU A 105 11.06 3.18 9.38
C GLU A 105 11.84 2.40 8.31
N PRO A 106 12.30 3.04 7.22
CA PRO A 106 13.22 2.42 6.26
C PRO A 106 14.65 2.41 6.82
N LEU A 107 15.12 1.25 7.25
CA LEU A 107 16.37 1.12 8.01
C LEU A 107 17.60 1.05 7.12
N ALA A 108 17.58 0.20 6.10
CA ALA A 108 18.72 -0.02 5.21
C ALA A 108 18.30 -0.58 3.84
N TYR A 109 19.16 -0.38 2.85
CA TYR A 109 19.13 -1.11 1.58
C TYR A 109 20.42 -1.91 1.42
N PHE A 110 20.28 -3.18 1.09
CA PHE A 110 21.39 -4.11 0.84
C PHE A 110 21.46 -4.45 -0.66
N PRO A 111 22.32 -3.77 -1.44
CA PRO A 111 22.39 -3.93 -2.90
C PRO A 111 22.65 -5.37 -3.33
N GLU A 112 23.56 -6.05 -2.61
CA GLU A 112 23.97 -7.44 -2.88
C GLU A 112 22.85 -8.45 -2.68
N LEU A 113 21.81 -8.10 -1.91
CA LEU A 113 20.62 -8.91 -1.69
C LEU A 113 19.42 -8.42 -2.52
N GLY A 114 19.48 -7.19 -3.06
CA GLY A 114 18.34 -6.47 -3.59
C GLY A 114 17.25 -6.24 -2.53
N MET A 115 17.66 -6.09 -1.25
CA MET A 115 16.77 -6.10 -0.09
C MET A 115 16.65 -4.73 0.56
N VAL A 116 15.42 -4.28 0.75
CA VAL A 116 15.07 -3.17 1.65
C VAL A 116 14.72 -3.76 3.01
N LEU A 117 15.33 -3.22 4.06
CA LEU A 117 15.07 -3.56 5.45
C LEU A 117 14.27 -2.41 6.10
N GLN A 118 13.24 -2.75 6.85
CA GLN A 118 12.38 -1.82 7.58
C GLN A 118 12.07 -2.33 8.98
N SER A 119 11.62 -1.42 9.86
CA SER A 119 11.00 -1.80 11.13
C SER A 119 9.70 -2.57 10.88
N ALA A 120 9.36 -3.48 11.80
CA ALA A 120 8.03 -4.08 11.78
C ALA A 120 7.01 -3.14 12.41
N VAL A 121 5.77 -3.23 11.95
CA VAL A 121 4.62 -2.58 12.57
C VAL A 121 3.96 -3.58 13.51
N SER A 122 3.72 -3.18 14.74
CA SER A 122 2.89 -3.89 15.70
C SER A 122 1.44 -3.40 15.54
N GLY A 123 0.46 -4.29 15.70
CA GLY A 123 -0.95 -3.94 15.62
C GLY A 123 -1.77 -5.01 14.92
N TRP A 124 -3.07 -4.79 14.84
CA TRP A 124 -4.01 -5.68 14.20
C TRP A 124 -4.24 -5.27 12.76
N PRO A 125 -4.16 -6.19 11.79
CA PRO A 125 -4.56 -5.89 10.42
C PRO A 125 -6.01 -5.43 10.39
N LEU A 126 -6.30 -4.34 9.69
CA LEU A 126 -7.67 -3.81 9.60
C LEU A 126 -8.66 -4.85 9.05
N VAL A 127 -8.21 -5.70 8.13
CA VAL A 127 -9.02 -6.79 7.55
C VAL A 127 -9.49 -7.83 8.58
N GLU A 128 -8.84 -7.91 9.74
CA GLU A 128 -9.16 -8.87 10.81
C GLU A 128 -10.05 -8.27 11.89
N MET A 129 -10.34 -6.97 11.83
CA MET A 129 -11.18 -6.29 12.83
C MET A 129 -12.66 -6.61 12.60
N SER A 130 -13.27 -7.34 13.54
CA SER A 130 -14.66 -7.77 13.47
C SER A 130 -15.65 -6.79 14.11
N ALA A 131 -15.27 -6.12 15.21
CA ALA A 131 -16.15 -5.23 15.95
C ALA A 131 -16.38 -3.91 15.19
N TYR A 132 -17.64 -3.54 14.98
CA TYR A 132 -17.99 -2.30 14.26
C TYR A 132 -17.50 -1.03 14.96
N ALA A 133 -17.61 -0.97 16.29
CA ALA A 133 -17.13 0.19 17.08
C ALA A 133 -15.62 0.42 16.92
N ASP A 134 -14.83 -0.67 16.91
CA ASP A 134 -13.39 -0.58 16.69
C ASP A 134 -13.06 -0.09 15.27
N ARG A 135 -13.85 -0.53 14.28
CA ARG A 135 -13.72 -0.05 12.89
C ARG A 135 -14.02 1.43 12.75
N GLN A 136 -14.99 1.99 13.49
CA GLN A 136 -15.27 3.43 13.49
C GLN A 136 -14.07 4.23 14.03
N VAL A 137 -13.47 3.80 15.13
CA VAL A 137 -12.25 4.42 15.68
C VAL A 137 -11.11 4.31 14.69
N ALA A 138 -10.95 3.13 14.06
CA ALA A 138 -9.94 2.91 13.04
C ALA A 138 -10.11 3.84 11.84
N MET A 139 -11.34 4.10 11.34
CA MET A 139 -11.59 5.01 10.22
C MET A 139 -11.10 6.43 10.50
N ARG A 140 -11.34 6.95 11.69
CA ARG A 140 -10.81 8.27 12.10
C ARG A 140 -9.28 8.28 12.10
N SER A 141 -8.67 7.24 12.66
CA SER A 141 -7.20 7.12 12.70
C SER A 141 -6.58 6.99 11.32
N ILE A 142 -7.20 6.22 10.41
CA ILE A 142 -6.78 6.08 9.02
C ILE A 142 -6.90 7.41 8.28
N ALA A 143 -7.99 8.13 8.47
CA ALA A 143 -8.20 9.44 7.85
C ALA A 143 -7.14 10.45 8.28
N ARG A 144 -6.80 10.48 9.58
CA ARG A 144 -5.71 11.33 10.11
C ARG A 144 -4.37 10.98 9.48
N ASN A 145 -4.02 9.69 9.49
CA ASN A 145 -2.76 9.23 8.94
C ASN A 145 -2.65 9.53 7.44
N LEU A 146 -3.73 9.32 6.67
CA LEU A 146 -3.77 9.62 5.26
C LEU A 146 -3.72 11.13 4.98
N ALA A 147 -4.41 11.92 5.79
CA ALA A 147 -4.34 13.38 5.70
C ALA A 147 -2.92 13.88 6.00
N THR A 148 -2.23 13.31 6.98
CA THR A 148 -0.82 13.64 7.27
C THR A 148 0.06 13.31 6.06
N LEU A 149 -0.02 12.10 5.50
CA LEU A 149 0.72 11.71 4.30
C LEU A 149 0.50 12.70 3.12
N HIS A 150 -0.75 12.97 2.79
CA HIS A 150 -1.12 13.86 1.69
C HIS A 150 -0.78 15.34 1.93
N GLY A 151 -0.43 15.70 3.16
CA GLY A 151 -0.03 17.06 3.52
C GLY A 151 1.47 17.28 3.61
N LEU A 152 2.27 16.24 3.47
CA LEU A 152 3.72 16.40 3.52
C LEU A 152 4.23 17.17 2.29
N PRO A 153 5.15 18.13 2.48
CA PRO A 153 5.76 18.88 1.38
C PRO A 153 6.87 18.07 0.68
N ALA A 154 6.73 16.74 0.63
CA ALA A 154 7.75 15.85 0.11
C ALA A 154 7.67 15.74 -1.41
N ALA A 155 8.76 15.98 -2.10
CA ALA A 155 8.91 15.73 -3.54
C ALA A 155 9.46 14.30 -3.74
N VAL A 156 8.66 13.28 -3.39
CA VAL A 156 9.10 11.89 -3.37
C VAL A 156 8.59 11.10 -4.56
N GLY A 157 9.48 10.36 -5.19
CA GLY A 157 9.15 9.51 -6.33
C GLY A 157 8.85 10.30 -7.59
N GLU A 158 8.34 9.61 -8.60
CA GLU A 158 7.94 10.20 -9.87
C GLU A 158 6.55 10.83 -9.76
N LYS A 159 6.34 11.96 -10.45
CA LYS A 159 4.99 12.45 -10.70
C LYS A 159 4.31 11.53 -11.72
N LYS A 160 3.16 10.99 -11.34
CA LYS A 160 2.36 10.07 -12.17
C LYS A 160 1.00 10.64 -12.49
N THR A 161 0.64 10.51 -13.75
CA THR A 161 -0.68 10.87 -14.25
C THR A 161 -1.69 9.75 -13.99
N PHE A 162 -2.98 10.07 -14.09
CA PHE A 162 -4.06 9.08 -14.07
C PHE A 162 -3.84 8.00 -15.15
N THR A 163 -3.40 8.41 -16.34
CA THR A 163 -3.09 7.48 -17.44
C THR A 163 -1.97 6.52 -17.09
N ASP A 164 -0.94 6.95 -16.35
CA ASP A 164 0.14 6.06 -15.90
C ASP A 164 -0.38 5.02 -14.91
N HIS A 165 -1.30 5.40 -14.01
CA HIS A 165 -1.95 4.48 -13.10
C HIS A 165 -2.85 3.49 -13.85
N LEU A 166 -3.62 3.95 -14.83
CA LEU A 166 -4.46 3.08 -15.66
C LEU A 166 -3.61 2.03 -16.38
N LYS A 167 -2.52 2.45 -17.05
CA LYS A 167 -1.57 1.53 -17.70
C LYS A 167 -0.95 0.54 -16.72
N LYS A 168 -0.50 0.99 -15.55
CA LYS A 168 0.15 0.14 -14.55
C LYS A 168 -0.80 -0.92 -13.99
N TYR A 169 -1.98 -0.53 -13.57
CA TYR A 169 -2.89 -1.39 -12.81
C TYR A 169 -3.81 -2.22 -13.71
N CYS A 170 -4.07 -1.78 -14.93
CA CYS A 170 -4.79 -2.56 -15.93
C CYS A 170 -3.86 -3.36 -16.87
N HIS A 171 -2.54 -3.45 -16.58
CA HIS A 171 -1.60 -4.23 -17.39
C HIS A 171 -1.97 -5.73 -17.42
N PRO A 172 -1.84 -6.43 -18.57
CA PRO A 172 -1.38 -5.97 -19.89
C PRO A 172 -2.41 -5.12 -20.66
N GLY A 173 -3.61 -4.98 -20.17
CA GLY A 173 -4.69 -4.19 -20.73
C GLY A 173 -6.05 -4.79 -20.38
N PRO A 174 -7.16 -4.06 -20.58
CA PRO A 174 -8.52 -4.54 -20.35
C PRO A 174 -8.88 -5.76 -21.22
N GLN A 175 -8.12 -6.01 -22.30
CA GLN A 175 -8.33 -7.15 -23.19
C GLN A 175 -8.38 -8.48 -22.44
N VAL A 176 -7.53 -8.67 -21.42
CA VAL A 176 -7.56 -9.88 -20.58
C VAL A 176 -8.94 -10.13 -19.95
N LEU A 177 -9.62 -9.06 -19.56
CA LEU A 177 -10.97 -9.14 -19.01
C LEU A 177 -11.99 -9.45 -20.10
N LEU A 178 -11.86 -8.82 -21.27
CA LEU A 178 -12.75 -9.03 -22.43
C LEU A 178 -12.61 -10.45 -22.99
N ASP A 179 -11.40 -10.99 -23.03
CA ASP A 179 -11.16 -12.38 -23.48
C ASP A 179 -11.78 -13.39 -22.50
N ALA A 180 -11.77 -13.09 -21.21
CA ALA A 180 -12.31 -13.96 -20.17
C ALA A 180 -13.83 -13.84 -19.99
N CYS A 181 -14.40 -12.66 -20.26
CA CYS A 181 -15.81 -12.31 -20.09
C CYS A 181 -16.29 -11.41 -21.24
N PRO A 182 -16.42 -11.94 -22.48
CA PRO A 182 -16.79 -11.13 -23.66
C PRO A 182 -18.14 -10.42 -23.52
N GLU A 183 -19.07 -11.01 -22.79
CA GLU A 183 -20.40 -10.47 -22.51
C GLU A 183 -20.38 -9.18 -21.69
N LEU A 184 -19.25 -8.84 -21.08
CA LEU A 184 -19.05 -7.61 -20.28
C LEU A 184 -18.43 -6.47 -21.11
N ALA A 185 -18.15 -6.68 -22.39
CA ALA A 185 -17.50 -5.68 -23.26
C ALA A 185 -18.20 -4.30 -23.22
N PRO A 186 -19.54 -4.19 -23.36
CA PRO A 186 -20.20 -2.89 -23.34
C PRO A 186 -19.98 -2.14 -22.01
N LEU A 187 -19.96 -2.86 -20.89
CA LEU A 187 -19.77 -2.29 -19.56
C LEU A 187 -18.31 -1.82 -19.36
N VAL A 188 -17.34 -2.62 -19.80
CA VAL A 188 -15.92 -2.25 -19.76
C VAL A 188 -15.63 -1.03 -20.60
N GLU A 189 -16.18 -0.97 -21.84
CA GLU A 189 -16.01 0.17 -22.73
C GLU A 189 -16.66 1.46 -22.15
N MET A 190 -17.84 1.33 -21.54
CA MET A 190 -18.49 2.45 -20.86
C MET A 190 -17.61 2.99 -19.73
N ILE A 191 -17.08 2.11 -18.88
CA ILE A 191 -16.17 2.50 -17.80
C ILE A 191 -14.94 3.19 -18.38
N LEU A 192 -14.25 2.60 -19.37
CA LEU A 192 -13.03 3.15 -19.95
C LEU A 192 -13.26 4.54 -20.57
N ARG A 193 -14.40 4.78 -21.20
CA ARG A 193 -14.77 6.10 -21.74
C ARG A 193 -15.03 7.13 -20.64
N GLY A 194 -15.60 6.71 -19.51
CA GLY A 194 -15.88 7.58 -18.36
C GLY A 194 -14.68 7.87 -17.48
N LEU A 195 -13.57 7.11 -17.62
CA LEU A 195 -12.36 7.29 -16.82
C LEU A 195 -11.53 8.50 -17.31
N THR A 196 -12.06 9.69 -17.11
CA THR A 196 -11.40 10.96 -17.46
C THR A 196 -11.21 11.80 -16.19
N VAL A 197 -9.99 12.34 -16.01
CA VAL A 197 -9.62 13.20 -14.88
C VAL A 197 -8.93 14.45 -15.41
N ASP A 198 -9.43 15.61 -15.01
CA ASP A 198 -8.69 16.87 -15.18
C ASP A 198 -7.71 17.01 -13.99
N GLU A 199 -6.47 16.63 -14.22
CA GLU A 199 -5.42 16.64 -13.20
C GLU A 199 -5.03 18.05 -12.74
N SER A 200 -5.39 19.10 -13.49
CA SER A 200 -5.11 20.49 -13.11
C SER A 200 -5.94 20.95 -11.92
N LEU A 201 -7.08 20.29 -11.67
CA LEU A 201 -8.01 20.64 -10.62
C LEU A 201 -7.63 20.03 -9.24
N SER A 202 -6.77 19.02 -9.22
CA SER A 202 -6.32 18.35 -8.00
C SER A 202 -4.84 18.63 -7.73
N PRO A 203 -4.45 18.97 -6.49
CA PRO A 203 -3.04 19.07 -6.14
C PRO A 203 -2.36 17.70 -6.23
N ALA A 204 -1.16 17.67 -6.79
CA ALA A 204 -0.31 16.49 -6.66
C ALA A 204 0.37 16.49 -5.28
N CYS A 205 0.30 15.39 -4.56
CA CYS A 205 0.92 15.20 -3.26
C CYS A 205 1.51 13.80 -3.15
N PRO A 206 2.33 13.52 -2.11
CA PRO A 206 2.75 12.16 -1.81
C PRO A 206 1.53 11.27 -1.58
N VAL A 207 1.42 10.17 -2.31
CA VAL A 207 0.39 9.15 -2.12
C VAL A 207 1.04 7.79 -1.90
N HIS A 208 0.38 6.92 -1.15
CA HIS A 208 0.79 5.54 -0.98
C HIS A 208 0.81 4.79 -2.33
N GLY A 209 -0.14 5.10 -3.20
CA GLY A 209 -0.25 4.61 -4.58
C GLY A 209 -0.81 3.21 -4.73
N ASP A 210 -1.06 2.49 -3.62
CA ASP A 210 -1.69 1.15 -3.60
C ASP A 210 -2.46 0.89 -2.30
N LEU A 211 -2.90 1.93 -1.58
CA LEU A 211 -3.51 1.79 -0.27
C LEU A 211 -4.78 0.94 -0.32
N ASN A 212 -4.79 -0.13 0.46
CA ASN A 212 -5.95 -1.01 0.64
C ASN A 212 -5.96 -1.60 2.06
N LEU A 213 -7.03 -2.27 2.46
CA LEU A 213 -7.21 -2.73 3.84
C LEU A 213 -6.11 -3.67 4.36
N ALA A 214 -5.53 -4.51 3.48
CA ALA A 214 -4.47 -5.44 3.85
C ALA A 214 -3.12 -4.75 4.16
N GLN A 215 -3.00 -3.46 3.87
CA GLN A 215 -1.80 -2.65 4.13
C GLN A 215 -1.97 -1.71 5.32
N ILE A 216 -3.07 -1.85 6.05
CA ILE A 216 -3.40 -1.00 7.19
C ILE A 216 -3.39 -1.84 8.45
N PHE A 217 -2.60 -1.39 9.43
CA PHE A 217 -2.55 -1.96 10.77
C PHE A 217 -3.01 -0.91 11.78
N ILE A 218 -3.73 -1.34 12.80
CA ILE A 218 -4.28 -0.47 13.83
C ILE A 218 -3.65 -0.84 15.17
N THR A 219 -3.10 0.17 15.84
CA THR A 219 -2.71 0.11 17.26
C THR A 219 -3.68 0.94 18.09
N ALA A 220 -3.57 0.87 19.41
CA ALA A 220 -4.36 1.75 20.30
C ALA A 220 -4.11 3.24 20.03
N GLU A 221 -2.95 3.59 19.49
CA GLU A 221 -2.51 4.98 19.31
C GLU A 221 -2.82 5.53 17.92
N ARG A 222 -2.63 4.72 16.87
CA ARG A 222 -2.73 5.17 15.47
C ARG A 222 -2.92 4.07 14.44
N ALA A 223 -3.32 4.49 13.24
CA ALA A 223 -3.20 3.67 12.05
C ALA A 223 -1.77 3.70 11.52
N TRP A 224 -1.33 2.58 10.93
CA TRP A 224 -0.05 2.40 10.25
C TRP A 224 -0.28 1.94 8.82
N PHE A 225 0.43 2.54 7.88
CA PHE A 225 0.44 2.09 6.48
C PHE A 225 1.72 1.36 6.18
N VAL A 226 1.64 0.22 5.50
CA VAL A 226 2.79 -0.60 5.09
C VAL A 226 2.77 -0.81 3.58
N ASP A 227 3.92 -1.18 3.00
CA ASP A 227 4.04 -1.48 1.56
C ASP A 227 4.03 -0.24 0.65
N PHE A 228 4.93 0.71 0.93
CA PHE A 228 5.12 1.95 0.13
C PHE A 228 5.77 1.72 -1.25
N ASP A 229 5.67 0.51 -1.81
CA ASP A 229 6.19 0.18 -3.16
C ASP A 229 5.54 1.00 -4.29
N GLY A 230 4.39 1.59 -4.02
CA GLY A 230 3.62 2.43 -4.94
C GLY A 230 3.84 3.93 -4.81
N LEU A 231 4.61 4.37 -3.79
CA LEU A 231 4.84 5.77 -3.46
C LEU A 231 5.17 6.62 -4.69
N CYS A 232 4.42 7.70 -4.88
CA CYS A 232 4.60 8.63 -6.00
C CYS A 232 3.89 9.96 -5.70
N LEU A 233 4.04 10.93 -6.60
CA LEU A 233 3.30 12.19 -6.58
C LEU A 233 2.13 12.11 -7.57
N THR A 234 0.90 12.23 -7.07
CA THR A 234 -0.32 12.28 -7.90
C THR A 234 -1.49 12.83 -7.10
N ALA A 235 -2.70 12.77 -7.65
CA ALA A 235 -3.91 13.19 -6.98
C ALA A 235 -4.22 12.27 -5.76
N PRO A 236 -4.49 12.83 -4.57
CA PRO A 236 -4.81 12.08 -3.36
C PRO A 236 -6.07 11.21 -3.49
N ALA A 237 -6.97 11.56 -4.40
CA ALA A 237 -8.16 10.77 -4.72
C ALA A 237 -7.83 9.34 -5.18
N LEU A 238 -6.60 9.05 -5.63
CA LEU A 238 -6.15 7.69 -5.94
C LEU A 238 -6.19 6.77 -4.71
N ASP A 239 -5.59 7.21 -3.60
CA ASP A 239 -5.56 6.43 -2.36
C ASP A 239 -6.95 6.36 -1.72
N ILE A 240 -7.66 7.49 -1.69
CA ILE A 240 -9.00 7.58 -1.09
C ILE A 240 -9.98 6.70 -1.86
N GLY A 241 -10.00 6.77 -3.20
CA GLY A 241 -10.87 5.94 -4.03
C GLY A 241 -10.59 4.46 -3.87
N ASN A 242 -9.32 4.06 -3.86
CA ASN A 242 -8.93 2.66 -3.65
C ASN A 242 -9.32 2.15 -2.24
N LEU A 243 -9.11 2.97 -1.20
CA LEU A 243 -9.52 2.65 0.17
C LEU A 243 -11.03 2.46 0.27
N LEU A 244 -11.82 3.43 -0.22
CA LEU A 244 -13.28 3.38 -0.14
C LEU A 244 -13.85 2.16 -0.88
N VAL A 245 -13.34 1.85 -2.06
CA VAL A 245 -13.76 0.65 -2.80
C VAL A 245 -13.39 -0.64 -2.06
N THR A 246 -12.20 -0.69 -1.44
CA THR A 246 -11.83 -1.86 -0.65
C THR A 246 -12.66 -2.00 0.63
N LEU A 247 -13.06 -0.90 1.25
CA LEU A 247 -14.02 -0.90 2.37
C LEU A 247 -15.38 -1.45 1.94
N GLN A 248 -15.93 -0.96 0.83
CA GLN A 248 -17.24 -1.40 0.33
C GLN A 248 -17.26 -2.90 0.00
N VAL A 249 -16.22 -3.37 -0.68
CA VAL A 249 -16.12 -4.79 -1.05
C VAL A 249 -15.94 -5.70 0.16
N HIS A 250 -15.29 -5.22 1.24
CA HIS A 250 -14.99 -6.03 2.41
C HIS A 250 -16.07 -5.98 3.48
N TYR A 251 -16.63 -4.80 3.77
CA TYR A 251 -17.57 -4.60 4.87
C TYR A 251 -19.04 -4.49 4.44
N GLY A 252 -19.32 -4.45 3.14
CA GLY A 252 -20.69 -4.51 2.62
C GLY A 252 -21.62 -3.44 3.21
N THR A 253 -22.58 -3.85 4.02
CA THR A 253 -23.61 -2.97 4.61
C THR A 253 -23.06 -1.90 5.56
N ASP A 254 -21.93 -2.14 6.20
CA ASP A 254 -21.32 -1.18 7.13
C ASP A 254 -20.55 -0.06 6.39
N TYR A 255 -20.36 -0.22 5.07
CA TYR A 255 -19.50 0.67 4.26
C TYR A 255 -19.91 2.13 4.36
N GLU A 256 -21.18 2.46 4.17
CA GLU A 256 -21.64 3.87 4.07
C GLU A 256 -21.26 4.66 5.30
N SER A 257 -21.56 4.11 6.48
CA SER A 257 -21.24 4.74 7.75
C SER A 257 -19.73 4.85 8.00
N LEU A 258 -18.96 3.81 7.66
CA LEU A 258 -17.51 3.83 7.80
C LEU A 258 -16.85 4.84 6.83
N ALA A 259 -17.35 4.91 5.61
CA ALA A 259 -16.89 5.88 4.61
C ALA A 259 -17.19 7.32 5.02
N GLU A 260 -18.39 7.57 5.57
CA GLU A 260 -18.77 8.88 6.08
C GLU A 260 -17.83 9.34 7.20
N ILE A 261 -17.60 8.50 8.23
CA ILE A 261 -16.67 8.78 9.32
C ILE A 261 -15.26 9.10 8.80
N PHE A 262 -14.77 8.28 7.84
CA PHE A 262 -13.46 8.52 7.23
C PHE A 262 -13.43 9.86 6.48
N LEU A 263 -14.42 10.14 5.64
CA LEU A 263 -14.45 11.34 4.81
C LEU A 263 -14.63 12.62 5.64
N GLU A 264 -15.44 12.60 6.69
CA GLU A 264 -15.58 13.72 7.61
C GLU A 264 -14.26 14.06 8.30
N GLU A 265 -13.59 13.07 8.86
CA GLU A 265 -12.31 13.27 9.55
C GLU A 265 -11.21 13.75 8.58
N TYR A 266 -11.20 13.22 7.34
CA TYR A 266 -10.26 13.65 6.31
C TYR A 266 -10.51 15.10 5.86
N LYS A 267 -11.77 15.48 5.60
CA LYS A 267 -12.19 16.84 5.20
C LYS A 267 -11.91 17.87 6.29
N ALA A 268 -11.98 17.49 7.56
CA ALA A 268 -11.63 18.37 8.67
C ALA A 268 -10.14 18.80 8.64
N ARG A 269 -9.28 18.05 7.93
CA ARG A 269 -7.82 18.27 7.87
C ARG A 269 -7.32 18.73 6.51
N ARG A 270 -8.07 18.48 5.45
CA ARG A 270 -7.66 18.75 4.06
C ARG A 270 -8.78 19.42 3.28
N SER A 271 -8.41 20.27 2.34
CA SER A 271 -9.37 20.97 1.49
C SER A 271 -10.14 19.99 0.59
N LEU A 272 -11.35 20.36 0.19
CA LEU A 272 -12.18 19.57 -0.71
C LEU A 272 -11.54 19.33 -2.09
N ARG A 273 -10.58 20.17 -2.50
CA ARG A 273 -9.79 19.97 -3.73
C ARG A 273 -9.02 18.65 -3.75
N MET A 274 -8.69 18.10 -2.56
CA MET A 274 -8.05 16.79 -2.43
C MET A 274 -8.97 15.63 -2.85
N LEU A 275 -10.28 15.87 -2.95
CA LEU A 275 -11.28 14.88 -3.37
C LEU A 275 -11.71 15.05 -4.83
N THR A 276 -11.07 15.96 -5.56
CA THR A 276 -11.40 16.19 -6.98
C THR A 276 -11.22 14.92 -7.78
N GLY A 277 -12.24 14.54 -8.55
CA GLY A 277 -12.24 13.30 -9.34
C GLY A 277 -12.45 12.02 -8.55
N LEU A 278 -12.79 12.08 -7.25
CA LEU A 278 -12.92 10.89 -6.41
C LEU A 278 -13.80 9.80 -7.02
N ARG A 279 -14.96 10.17 -7.62
CA ARG A 279 -15.84 9.19 -8.28
C ARG A 279 -15.12 8.44 -9.40
N THR A 280 -14.37 9.13 -10.24
CA THR A 280 -13.57 8.51 -11.31
C THR A 280 -12.50 7.58 -10.74
N TYR A 281 -11.82 7.97 -9.65
CA TYR A 281 -10.85 7.10 -8.99
C TYR A 281 -11.51 5.88 -8.33
N GLN A 282 -12.75 5.98 -7.84
CA GLN A 282 -13.51 4.83 -7.35
C GLN A 282 -13.87 3.88 -8.50
N ALA A 283 -14.40 4.41 -9.62
CA ALA A 283 -14.67 3.61 -10.82
C ALA A 283 -13.40 2.87 -11.32
N PHE A 284 -12.26 3.58 -11.34
CA PHE A 284 -10.97 2.99 -11.66
C PHE A 284 -10.55 1.88 -10.68
N ALA A 285 -10.76 2.07 -9.38
CA ALA A 285 -10.44 1.06 -8.36
C ALA A 285 -11.31 -0.20 -8.54
N TYR A 286 -12.58 -0.07 -8.92
CA TYR A 286 -13.44 -1.21 -9.26
C TYR A 286 -12.95 -1.95 -10.49
N LEU A 287 -12.62 -1.23 -11.58
CA LEU A 287 -12.05 -1.85 -12.78
C LEU A 287 -10.77 -2.63 -12.46
N ARG A 288 -9.88 -2.03 -11.66
CA ARG A 288 -8.66 -2.68 -11.18
C ARG A 288 -8.95 -3.96 -10.42
N ARG A 289 -9.94 -3.98 -9.53
CA ARG A 289 -10.34 -5.19 -8.79
C ARG A 289 -10.92 -6.26 -9.71
N ALA A 290 -11.75 -5.89 -10.66
CA ALA A 290 -12.26 -6.80 -11.70
C ALA A 290 -11.10 -7.45 -12.47
N MET A 291 -10.09 -6.66 -12.87
CA MET A 291 -8.88 -7.17 -13.52
C MET A 291 -8.08 -8.14 -12.62
N ILE A 292 -8.01 -7.89 -11.31
CA ILE A 292 -7.34 -8.79 -10.37
C ILE A 292 -8.11 -10.11 -10.27
N CYS A 293 -9.44 -10.07 -10.11
CA CYS A 293 -10.28 -11.27 -10.06
C CYS A 293 -10.17 -12.12 -11.32
N THR A 294 -10.08 -11.48 -12.48
CA THR A 294 -9.93 -12.17 -13.77
C THR A 294 -8.58 -12.90 -13.88
N ARG A 295 -7.49 -12.27 -13.41
CA ARG A 295 -6.13 -12.86 -13.49
C ARG A 295 -5.83 -13.91 -12.43
N ALA A 296 -6.51 -13.85 -11.30
CA ALA A 296 -6.32 -14.74 -10.15
C ALA A 296 -7.68 -15.06 -9.52
N PRO A 297 -8.49 -15.91 -10.19
CA PRO A 297 -9.80 -16.31 -9.68
C PRO A 297 -9.65 -17.02 -8.33
N ALA A 298 -10.21 -16.42 -7.28
CA ALA A 298 -10.15 -16.96 -5.91
C ALA A 298 -11.38 -17.81 -5.56
N VAL A 299 -12.47 -17.66 -6.30
CA VAL A 299 -13.76 -18.33 -6.04
C VAL A 299 -14.37 -18.87 -7.34
N PRO A 300 -15.18 -19.96 -7.28
CA PRO A 300 -15.84 -20.50 -8.48
C PRO A 300 -16.72 -19.49 -9.21
N ALA A 301 -17.40 -18.61 -8.48
CA ALA A 301 -18.29 -17.57 -9.02
C ALA A 301 -17.56 -16.28 -9.45
N TRP A 302 -16.28 -16.33 -9.75
CA TRP A 302 -15.46 -15.14 -10.04
C TRP A 302 -16.01 -14.29 -11.20
N ARG A 303 -16.64 -14.89 -12.23
CA ARG A 303 -17.25 -14.13 -13.34
C ARG A 303 -18.41 -13.25 -12.86
N GLN A 304 -19.24 -13.78 -11.96
CA GLN A 304 -20.32 -13.00 -11.34
C GLN A 304 -19.74 -11.86 -10.48
N GLN A 305 -18.67 -12.15 -9.74
CA GLN A 305 -17.96 -11.14 -8.95
C GLN A 305 -17.37 -10.04 -9.85
N VAL A 306 -16.77 -10.39 -10.98
CA VAL A 306 -16.27 -9.43 -11.98
C VAL A 306 -17.39 -8.54 -12.48
N ARG A 307 -18.55 -9.12 -12.84
CA ARG A 307 -19.74 -8.36 -13.28
C ARG A 307 -20.17 -7.36 -12.20
N GLN A 308 -20.37 -7.81 -10.97
CA GLN A 308 -20.77 -6.95 -9.83
C GLN A 308 -19.79 -5.79 -9.59
N LEU A 309 -18.48 -6.06 -9.67
CA LEU A 309 -17.46 -5.02 -9.54
C LEU A 309 -17.55 -3.98 -10.66
N LEU A 310 -17.78 -4.39 -11.90
CA LEU A 310 -17.92 -3.47 -13.03
C LEU A 310 -19.21 -2.67 -12.96
N GLU A 311 -20.34 -3.28 -12.60
CA GLU A 311 -21.62 -2.61 -12.39
C GLU A 311 -21.52 -1.55 -11.28
N ALA A 312 -20.90 -1.92 -10.13
CA ALA A 312 -20.61 -0.97 -9.07
C ALA A 312 -19.71 0.19 -9.56
N GLY A 313 -18.67 -0.13 -10.34
CA GLY A 313 -17.77 0.88 -10.90
C GLY A 313 -18.45 1.84 -11.86
N SER A 314 -19.35 1.35 -12.71
CA SER A 314 -20.07 2.17 -13.69
C SER A 314 -21.00 3.19 -13.03
N SER A 315 -21.63 2.84 -11.92
CA SER A 315 -22.53 3.74 -11.18
C SER A 315 -21.88 5.03 -10.68
N PHE A 316 -20.55 5.04 -10.51
CA PHE A 316 -19.79 6.24 -10.18
C PHE A 316 -19.56 7.18 -11.37
N LEU A 317 -19.77 6.72 -12.61
CA LEU A 317 -19.57 7.49 -13.84
C LEU A 317 -20.88 8.00 -14.44
N GLU A 318 -22.02 7.47 -13.98
CA GLU A 318 -23.34 7.99 -14.31
C GLU A 318 -23.52 9.36 -13.65
N LYS A 319 -23.97 10.35 -14.45
CA LYS A 319 -24.16 11.73 -14.00
C LYS A 319 -25.50 11.93 -13.30
#